data_8878bcd88a9724c10df9b66bb2802cd7
#
_entry.id   8878bcd88a9724c10df9b66bb2802cd7
#
_cell.length_a   1.000
_cell.length_b   1.000
_cell.length_c   1.000
_cell.angle_alpha   90.00
_cell.angle_beta   90.00
_cell.angle_gamma   90.00
#
_symmetry.space_group_name_H-M   'P 1'
#
loop_
_entity.id
_entity.type
_entity.pdbx_description
1 polymer ?
#
loop_
_entity_poly.entity_id
_entity_poly.type
_entity_poly.pdbx_seq_one_letter_code
_entity_poly.pdbx_strand_id
1 'polypeptide(L)'
;MNFNSLCPGCMREIENPDSVCPYCGFFRKEYESQRNLRVLPTLSILLGRYLLGRTLGEGGFGITYIAKDLAEEKTVAIKEYFPVGLAVRDAINGNMNLSCVTGGDKRKYYQHGLKSFAEEAKNMQRFRSLSGVVSVMDFFYENGTAYLVMEYIDGMSLKQYLRKKMKPLPENAVLSIMRPIMYALSNIHKVGMIHRDVSPENIMLAKDGRVVLIDFGAARNLTGAETQSLTIILKQGYAPVEQYQTRGRQGPWSDVYAVCATMYRMLSGSVPAEAVERISKDKVLPLYLVTWNGRPLGISRRISDIIRKGLAVYPQNRYQNAQELLDALYPEEKKIELPPPEENEAEKYEKSSIQLQPVQNDNTG
;
A
#
# COMPACT_ATOMS: atom_id res chain seq x y z
N MET A 1 17.04 -17.71 -21.71
CA MET A 1 17.48 -17.55 -20.30
C MET A 1 17.30 -18.87 -19.56
N ASN A 2 18.29 -19.31 -18.80
CA ASN A 2 18.12 -20.46 -17.92
C ASN A 2 17.48 -19.96 -16.60
N PHE A 3 16.17 -20.09 -16.45
CA PHE A 3 15.43 -19.60 -15.26
C PHE A 3 15.92 -20.26 -13.95
N ASN A 4 16.55 -21.43 -14.05
CA ASN A 4 17.11 -22.10 -12.88
C ASN A 4 18.35 -21.40 -12.30
N SER A 5 19.00 -20.51 -13.05
CA SER A 5 20.14 -19.71 -12.54
C SER A 5 19.72 -18.47 -11.78
N LEU A 6 18.41 -18.18 -11.66
CA LEU A 6 17.91 -17.05 -10.88
C LEU A 6 17.60 -17.48 -9.43
N CYS A 7 18.02 -16.66 -8.48
CA CYS A 7 17.64 -16.83 -7.08
C CYS A 7 16.17 -16.39 -6.87
N PRO A 8 15.25 -17.29 -6.47
CA PRO A 8 13.86 -16.91 -6.22
C PRO A 8 13.69 -15.92 -5.03
N GLY A 9 14.73 -15.76 -4.20
CA GLY A 9 14.71 -14.85 -3.07
C GLY A 9 14.92 -13.39 -3.42
N CYS A 10 15.71 -13.11 -4.48
CA CYS A 10 16.08 -11.72 -4.86
C CYS A 10 16.18 -11.48 -6.38
N MET A 11 15.86 -12.45 -7.21
CA MET A 11 15.87 -12.38 -8.68
C MET A 11 17.24 -12.07 -9.31
N ARG A 12 18.34 -12.22 -8.57
CA ARG A 12 19.70 -12.12 -9.10
C ARG A 12 20.19 -13.47 -9.62
N GLU A 13 21.07 -13.43 -10.59
CA GLU A 13 21.75 -14.64 -11.08
C GLU A 13 22.66 -15.23 -10.01
N ILE A 14 22.66 -16.56 -9.93
CA ILE A 14 23.49 -17.36 -9.03
C ILE A 14 24.09 -18.54 -9.78
N GLU A 15 25.32 -18.90 -9.44
CA GLU A 15 26.04 -19.99 -10.10
C GLU A 15 25.44 -21.36 -9.75
N ASN A 16 25.07 -21.55 -8.49
CA ASN A 16 24.50 -22.81 -8.00
C ASN A 16 23.11 -22.59 -7.38
N PRO A 17 22.02 -22.99 -8.08
CA PRO A 17 20.65 -22.83 -7.59
C PRO A 17 20.31 -23.73 -6.40
N ASP A 18 21.12 -24.75 -6.14
CA ASP A 18 20.94 -25.68 -5.01
C ASP A 18 21.69 -25.27 -3.73
N SER A 19 22.35 -24.11 -3.75
CA SER A 19 23.05 -23.53 -2.60
C SER A 19 22.28 -22.35 -2.01
N VAL A 20 22.71 -21.93 -0.82
CA VAL A 20 22.22 -20.68 -0.20
C VAL A 20 22.68 -19.49 -1.06
N CYS A 21 21.76 -18.61 -1.39
CA CYS A 21 22.07 -17.43 -2.21
C CYS A 21 23.07 -16.50 -1.49
N PRO A 22 24.21 -16.16 -2.11
CA PRO A 22 25.24 -15.31 -1.48
C PRO A 22 24.76 -13.85 -1.29
N TYR A 23 23.72 -13.41 -2.03
CA TYR A 23 23.23 -12.03 -1.99
C TYR A 23 22.15 -11.79 -0.93
N CYS A 24 21.27 -12.79 -0.71
CA CYS A 24 20.09 -12.58 0.15
C CYS A 24 19.87 -13.67 1.20
N GLY A 25 20.72 -14.71 1.22
CA GLY A 25 20.62 -15.82 2.16
C GLY A 25 19.44 -16.78 1.91
N PHE A 26 18.74 -16.65 0.77
CA PHE A 26 17.62 -17.52 0.43
C PHE A 26 18.09 -18.93 0.05
N PHE A 27 17.40 -19.94 0.60
CA PHE A 27 17.62 -21.35 0.25
C PHE A 27 16.34 -21.96 -0.27
N ARG A 28 16.31 -22.28 -1.57
CA ARG A 28 15.12 -22.71 -2.29
C ARG A 28 14.50 -23.99 -1.73
N LYS A 29 15.32 -25.03 -1.48
CA LYS A 29 14.82 -26.33 -0.99
C LYS A 29 14.10 -26.21 0.35
N GLU A 30 14.64 -25.44 1.27
CA GLU A 30 14.03 -25.19 2.57
C GLU A 30 12.72 -24.40 2.42
N TYR A 31 12.72 -23.34 1.62
CA TYR A 31 11.53 -22.54 1.38
C TYR A 31 10.38 -23.37 0.78
N GLU A 32 10.65 -24.18 -0.26
CA GLU A 32 9.62 -25.01 -0.90
C GLU A 32 9.09 -26.10 0.02
N SER A 33 9.94 -26.69 0.89
CA SER A 33 9.48 -27.70 1.86
C SER A 33 8.55 -27.15 2.94
N GLN A 34 8.65 -25.86 3.23
CA GLN A 34 7.84 -25.16 4.24
C GLN A 34 6.75 -24.27 3.61
N ARG A 35 6.67 -24.22 2.28
CA ARG A 35 5.76 -23.34 1.56
C ARG A 35 4.31 -23.65 1.88
N ASN A 36 3.54 -22.62 2.23
CA ASN A 36 2.11 -22.73 2.37
C ASN A 36 1.47 -23.10 1.01
N LEU A 37 0.59 -24.11 0.99
CA LEU A 37 -0.10 -24.57 -0.23
C LEU A 37 -0.93 -23.47 -0.93
N ARG A 38 -1.27 -22.39 -0.23
CA ARG A 38 -1.93 -21.21 -0.81
C ARG A 38 -1.01 -20.43 -1.74
N VAL A 39 0.29 -20.50 -1.51
CA VAL A 39 1.33 -19.74 -2.24
C VAL A 39 1.70 -20.48 -3.52
N LEU A 40 1.82 -19.74 -4.63
CA LEU A 40 2.33 -20.28 -5.89
C LEU A 40 3.77 -20.76 -5.74
N PRO A 41 4.16 -21.86 -6.40
CA PRO A 41 5.54 -22.34 -6.41
C PRO A 41 6.52 -21.28 -6.95
N THR A 42 7.74 -21.27 -6.43
CA THR A 42 8.78 -20.43 -7.02
C THR A 42 9.08 -20.88 -8.47
N LEU A 43 9.49 -19.93 -9.30
CA LEU A 43 9.74 -20.11 -10.74
C LEU A 43 8.46 -20.44 -11.57
N SER A 44 7.25 -20.32 -11.01
CA SER A 44 6.02 -20.25 -11.80
C SER A 44 6.05 -19.02 -12.70
N ILE A 45 5.53 -19.15 -13.91
CA ILE A 45 5.45 -18.02 -14.84
C ILE A 45 3.99 -17.60 -14.99
N LEU A 46 3.72 -16.32 -14.77
CA LEU A 46 2.43 -15.70 -14.99
C LEU A 46 2.45 -14.91 -16.30
N LEU A 47 1.34 -14.97 -17.04
CA LEU A 47 1.14 -14.28 -18.33
C LEU A 47 2.26 -14.57 -19.36
N GLY A 48 3.00 -15.69 -19.22
CA GLY A 48 4.18 -15.97 -20.04
C GLY A 48 5.33 -14.96 -19.88
N ARG A 49 5.24 -14.04 -18.92
CA ARG A 49 6.14 -12.87 -18.75
C ARG A 49 6.77 -12.75 -17.38
N TYR A 50 6.03 -13.04 -16.32
CA TYR A 50 6.48 -12.77 -14.96
C TYR A 50 6.90 -14.04 -14.25
N LEU A 51 8.19 -14.20 -14.02
CA LEU A 51 8.77 -15.33 -13.27
C LEU A 51 8.71 -15.06 -11.77
N LEU A 52 7.89 -15.84 -11.04
CA LEU A 52 7.68 -15.67 -9.61
C LEU A 52 8.85 -16.18 -8.78
N GLY A 53 9.14 -15.46 -7.71
CA GLY A 53 10.01 -15.90 -6.63
C GLY A 53 9.25 -16.15 -5.33
N ARG A 54 9.94 -15.92 -4.20
CA ARG A 54 9.35 -16.08 -2.87
C ARG A 54 8.25 -15.07 -2.59
N THR A 55 7.44 -15.36 -1.58
CA THR A 55 6.52 -14.36 -1.03
C THR A 55 7.29 -13.22 -0.34
N LEU A 56 6.81 -12.00 -0.54
CA LEU A 56 7.20 -10.80 0.20
C LEU A 56 6.29 -10.59 1.41
N GLY A 57 5.04 -11.03 1.32
CA GLY A 57 4.06 -10.95 2.39
C GLY A 57 2.77 -11.69 2.04
N GLU A 58 2.08 -12.16 3.08
CA GLU A 58 0.74 -12.74 3.01
C GLU A 58 -0.19 -11.92 3.89
N GLY A 59 -1.32 -11.51 3.35
CA GLY A 59 -2.34 -10.72 4.04
C GLY A 59 -3.73 -11.34 3.95
N GLY A 60 -4.71 -10.72 4.59
CA GLY A 60 -6.10 -11.18 4.57
C GLY A 60 -6.77 -11.12 3.19
N PHE A 61 -6.25 -10.26 2.29
CA PHE A 61 -6.83 -10.01 0.97
C PHE A 61 -5.94 -10.44 -0.20
N GLY A 62 -4.70 -10.86 0.06
CA GLY A 62 -3.80 -11.25 -1.02
C GLY A 62 -2.43 -11.71 -0.58
N ILE A 63 -1.67 -12.18 -1.56
CA ILE A 63 -0.30 -12.65 -1.43
C ILE A 63 0.57 -11.81 -2.35
N THR A 64 1.68 -11.30 -1.84
CA THR A 64 2.64 -10.51 -2.63
C THR A 64 3.91 -11.31 -2.85
N TYR A 65 4.35 -11.39 -4.10
CA TYR A 65 5.54 -12.11 -4.53
C TYR A 65 6.60 -11.14 -5.04
N ILE A 66 7.87 -11.48 -4.88
CA ILE A 66 8.91 -10.93 -5.75
C ILE A 66 8.85 -11.66 -7.09
N ALA A 67 9.08 -10.95 -8.19
CA ALA A 67 9.11 -11.56 -9.51
C ALA A 67 10.15 -10.89 -10.43
N LYS A 68 10.52 -11.58 -11.50
CA LYS A 68 11.30 -11.04 -12.61
C LYS A 68 10.37 -10.82 -13.79
N ASP A 69 10.27 -9.59 -14.28
CA ASP A 69 9.70 -9.28 -15.59
C ASP A 69 10.71 -9.68 -16.65
N LEU A 70 10.38 -10.74 -17.43
CA LEU A 70 11.28 -11.31 -18.43
C LEU A 70 11.39 -10.44 -19.69
N ALA A 71 10.41 -9.57 -19.95
CA ALA A 71 10.43 -8.67 -21.10
C ALA A 71 11.27 -7.41 -20.81
N GLU A 72 11.15 -6.85 -19.59
CA GLU A 72 11.87 -5.62 -19.18
C GLU A 72 13.15 -5.93 -18.42
N GLU A 73 13.44 -7.19 -18.12
CA GLU A 73 14.55 -7.68 -17.30
C GLU A 73 14.65 -7.01 -15.91
N LYS A 74 13.52 -6.55 -15.36
CA LYS A 74 13.42 -5.84 -14.09
C LYS A 74 12.86 -6.72 -12.99
N THR A 75 13.27 -6.46 -11.75
CA THR A 75 12.62 -7.05 -10.57
C THR A 75 11.36 -6.24 -10.25
N VAL A 76 10.25 -6.93 -10.05
CA VAL A 76 8.93 -6.36 -9.75
C VAL A 76 8.33 -7.03 -8.52
N ALA A 77 7.32 -6.41 -7.92
CA ALA A 77 6.45 -7.03 -6.94
C ALA A 77 5.10 -7.35 -7.57
N ILE A 78 4.56 -8.55 -7.33
CA ILE A 78 3.26 -8.95 -7.87
C ILE A 78 2.34 -9.30 -6.71
N LYS A 79 1.22 -8.59 -6.61
CA LYS A 79 0.17 -8.85 -5.63
C LYS A 79 -0.96 -9.64 -6.27
N GLU A 80 -1.22 -10.82 -5.74
CA GLU A 80 -2.32 -11.69 -6.12
C GLU A 80 -3.54 -11.37 -5.25
N TYR A 81 -4.72 -11.22 -5.84
CA TYR A 81 -5.96 -11.16 -5.07
C TYR A 81 -6.31 -12.56 -4.55
N PHE A 82 -6.16 -12.76 -3.24
CA PHE A 82 -6.42 -14.04 -2.55
C PHE A 82 -7.09 -13.79 -1.20
N PRO A 83 -8.40 -13.47 -1.16
CA PRO A 83 -9.09 -13.18 0.09
C PRO A 83 -9.27 -14.45 0.94
N VAL A 84 -8.80 -14.38 2.19
CA VAL A 84 -8.90 -15.48 3.14
C VAL A 84 -10.38 -15.81 3.41
N GLY A 85 -10.72 -17.10 3.38
CA GLY A 85 -12.09 -17.59 3.61
C GLY A 85 -13.05 -17.47 2.43
N LEU A 86 -12.64 -16.79 1.34
CA LEU A 86 -13.42 -16.68 0.10
C LEU A 86 -12.80 -17.43 -1.07
N ALA A 87 -11.50 -17.69 -1.03
CA ALA A 87 -10.76 -18.38 -2.09
C ALA A 87 -9.91 -19.51 -1.52
N VAL A 88 -9.75 -20.58 -2.30
CA VAL A 88 -8.88 -21.72 -2.04
C VAL A 88 -8.12 -22.09 -3.32
N ARG A 89 -6.92 -22.63 -3.17
CA ARG A 89 -6.12 -23.19 -4.26
C ARG A 89 -5.95 -24.67 -4.06
N ASP A 90 -6.24 -25.46 -5.09
CA ASP A 90 -5.98 -26.91 -5.10
C ASP A 90 -4.54 -27.17 -5.57
N ALA A 91 -3.59 -26.86 -4.69
CA ALA A 91 -2.18 -27.04 -4.99
C ALA A 91 -1.71 -28.51 -4.94
N ILE A 92 -2.51 -29.43 -4.37
CA ILE A 92 -2.15 -30.85 -4.25
C ILE A 92 -2.03 -31.49 -5.63
N ASN A 93 -2.91 -31.11 -6.56
CA ASN A 93 -2.92 -31.62 -7.95
C ASN A 93 -2.09 -30.74 -8.91
N GLY A 94 -1.21 -29.87 -8.43
CA GLY A 94 -0.44 -28.94 -9.24
C GLY A 94 -1.27 -27.84 -9.91
N ASN A 95 -2.53 -27.70 -9.52
CA ASN A 95 -3.43 -26.69 -10.09
C ASN A 95 -3.14 -25.32 -9.47
N MET A 96 -2.75 -24.36 -10.32
CA MET A 96 -2.51 -22.98 -9.88
C MET A 96 -3.80 -22.15 -9.78
N ASN A 97 -4.91 -22.66 -10.31
CA ASN A 97 -6.18 -21.94 -10.32
C ASN A 97 -6.76 -21.77 -8.93
N LEU A 98 -7.32 -20.59 -8.69
CA LEU A 98 -8.13 -20.29 -7.54
C LEU A 98 -9.58 -20.73 -7.79
N SER A 99 -10.16 -21.37 -6.79
CA SER A 99 -11.57 -21.68 -6.72
C SER A 99 -12.22 -20.87 -5.61
N CYS A 100 -13.40 -20.33 -5.89
CA CYS A 100 -14.19 -19.67 -4.87
C CYS A 100 -14.74 -20.71 -3.89
N VAL A 101 -14.67 -20.44 -2.60
CA VAL A 101 -15.31 -21.28 -1.58
C VAL A 101 -16.81 -21.32 -1.82
N THR A 102 -17.37 -22.52 -1.96
CA THR A 102 -18.80 -22.74 -2.17
C THR A 102 -19.61 -22.51 -0.90
N GLY A 103 -20.83 -21.97 -1.06
CA GLY A 103 -21.81 -21.77 0.02
C GLY A 103 -22.14 -20.30 0.30
N GLY A 104 -23.44 -20.01 0.42
CA GLY A 104 -23.98 -18.67 0.69
C GLY A 104 -23.56 -17.61 -0.33
N ASP A 105 -23.35 -16.40 0.14
CA ASP A 105 -22.97 -15.26 -0.70
C ASP A 105 -21.47 -15.13 -0.97
N LYS A 106 -20.65 -16.13 -0.59
CA LYS A 106 -19.17 -16.06 -0.71
C LYS A 106 -18.71 -15.79 -2.13
N ARG A 107 -19.39 -16.38 -3.14
CA ARG A 107 -19.07 -16.14 -4.55
C ARG A 107 -19.31 -14.68 -4.95
N LYS A 108 -20.41 -14.07 -4.49
CA LYS A 108 -20.71 -12.67 -4.73
C LYS A 108 -19.65 -11.76 -4.07
N TYR A 109 -19.26 -12.05 -2.83
CA TYR A 109 -18.22 -11.31 -2.13
C TYR A 109 -16.86 -11.43 -2.82
N TYR A 110 -16.49 -12.63 -3.26
CA TYR A 110 -15.27 -12.84 -4.04
C TYR A 110 -15.26 -11.99 -5.32
N GLN A 111 -16.35 -12.05 -6.10
CA GLN A 111 -16.47 -11.29 -7.36
C GLN A 111 -16.47 -9.78 -7.12
N HIS A 112 -17.16 -9.32 -6.09
CA HIS A 112 -17.16 -7.89 -5.72
C HIS A 112 -15.77 -7.41 -5.33
N GLY A 113 -15.06 -8.18 -4.48
CA GLY A 113 -13.70 -7.83 -4.10
C GLY A 113 -12.71 -7.90 -5.25
N LEU A 114 -12.86 -8.84 -6.18
CA LEU A 114 -12.06 -8.93 -7.40
C LEU A 114 -12.25 -7.69 -8.29
N LYS A 115 -13.50 -7.24 -8.44
CA LYS A 115 -13.82 -5.99 -9.16
C LYS A 115 -13.20 -4.77 -8.47
N SER A 116 -13.34 -4.66 -7.14
CA SER A 116 -12.75 -3.57 -6.37
C SER A 116 -11.21 -3.56 -6.47
N PHE A 117 -10.57 -4.72 -6.48
CA PHE A 117 -9.12 -4.86 -6.67
C PHE A 117 -8.68 -4.38 -8.06
N ALA A 118 -9.46 -4.68 -9.11
CA ALA A 118 -9.21 -4.21 -10.47
C ALA A 118 -9.40 -2.67 -10.60
N GLU A 119 -10.44 -2.13 -9.96
CA GLU A 119 -10.69 -0.68 -9.94
C GLU A 119 -9.57 0.07 -9.20
N GLU A 120 -9.08 -0.50 -8.09
CA GLU A 120 -7.92 0.03 -7.37
C GLU A 120 -6.69 0.10 -8.27
N ALA A 121 -6.37 -0.99 -8.98
CA ALA A 121 -5.24 -1.04 -9.90
C ALA A 121 -5.30 0.07 -10.95
N LYS A 122 -6.45 0.27 -11.60
CA LYS A 122 -6.68 1.34 -12.57
C LYS A 122 -6.49 2.73 -11.96
N ASN A 123 -6.99 2.93 -10.75
CA ASN A 123 -6.86 4.19 -10.06
C ASN A 123 -5.42 4.48 -9.67
N MET A 124 -4.67 3.46 -9.22
CA MET A 124 -3.25 3.61 -8.86
C MET A 124 -2.35 3.90 -10.07
N GLN A 125 -2.68 3.42 -11.27
CA GLN A 125 -1.93 3.73 -12.49
C GLN A 125 -1.88 5.24 -12.77
N ARG A 126 -2.90 6.01 -12.35
CA ARG A 126 -2.93 7.48 -12.46
C ARG A 126 -1.84 8.17 -11.62
N PHE A 127 -1.30 7.48 -10.62
CA PHE A 127 -0.24 7.99 -9.74
C PHE A 127 1.14 7.41 -10.05
N ARG A 128 1.33 6.80 -11.24
CA ARG A 128 2.58 6.12 -11.61
C ARG A 128 3.84 6.99 -11.46
N SER A 129 3.73 8.29 -11.68
CA SER A 129 4.83 9.26 -11.55
C SER A 129 4.85 10.00 -10.22
N LEU A 130 3.90 9.71 -9.30
CA LEU A 130 3.83 10.39 -8.01
C LEU A 130 4.88 9.82 -7.05
N SER A 131 5.82 10.66 -6.62
CA SER A 131 6.78 10.31 -5.58
C SER A 131 6.09 9.99 -4.25
N GLY A 132 6.60 9.02 -3.52
CA GLY A 132 6.06 8.62 -2.22
C GLY A 132 4.96 7.57 -2.27
N VAL A 133 4.54 7.12 -3.45
CA VAL A 133 3.60 6.00 -3.67
C VAL A 133 4.24 4.97 -4.58
N VAL A 134 3.96 3.70 -4.35
CA VAL A 134 4.41 2.60 -5.21
C VAL A 134 3.83 2.74 -6.62
N SER A 135 4.69 2.60 -7.63
CA SER A 135 4.27 2.67 -9.03
C SER A 135 3.62 1.35 -9.46
N VAL A 136 2.39 1.44 -9.99
CA VAL A 136 1.70 0.32 -10.64
C VAL A 136 2.11 0.27 -12.11
N MET A 137 2.59 -0.90 -12.53
CA MET A 137 3.15 -1.12 -13.87
C MET A 137 2.17 -1.85 -14.78
N ASP A 138 1.48 -2.87 -14.26
CA ASP A 138 0.60 -3.72 -15.05
C ASP A 138 -0.50 -4.34 -14.17
N PHE A 139 -1.53 -4.88 -14.82
CA PHE A 139 -2.64 -5.57 -14.17
C PHE A 139 -3.24 -6.60 -15.14
N PHE A 140 -3.45 -7.83 -14.68
CA PHE A 140 -4.01 -8.89 -15.52
C PHE A 140 -4.81 -9.92 -14.73
N TYR A 141 -5.63 -10.70 -15.43
CA TYR A 141 -6.38 -11.84 -14.90
C TYR A 141 -5.75 -13.14 -15.36
N GLU A 142 -5.51 -14.05 -14.41
CA GLU A 142 -5.04 -15.41 -14.67
C GLU A 142 -5.40 -16.30 -13.46
N ASN A 143 -5.38 -17.61 -13.61
CA ASN A 143 -5.61 -18.57 -12.53
C ASN A 143 -6.92 -18.33 -11.73
N GLY A 144 -7.97 -17.81 -12.38
CA GLY A 144 -9.26 -17.51 -11.73
C GLY A 144 -9.22 -16.32 -10.76
N THR A 145 -8.16 -15.52 -10.77
CA THR A 145 -7.98 -14.33 -9.93
C THR A 145 -7.37 -13.17 -10.73
N ALA A 146 -6.87 -12.15 -10.06
CA ALA A 146 -6.21 -11.01 -10.64
C ALA A 146 -4.86 -10.75 -9.96
N TYR A 147 -3.95 -10.18 -10.74
CA TYR A 147 -2.60 -9.85 -10.35
C TYR A 147 -2.31 -8.37 -10.63
N LEU A 148 -1.71 -7.70 -9.65
CA LEU A 148 -1.25 -6.32 -9.74
C LEU A 148 0.27 -6.32 -9.75
N VAL A 149 0.89 -5.82 -10.83
CA VAL A 149 2.34 -5.69 -10.96
C VAL A 149 2.77 -4.30 -10.52
N MET A 150 3.72 -4.24 -9.61
CA MET A 150 4.19 -3.01 -8.99
C MET A 150 5.72 -2.93 -9.03
N GLU A 151 6.25 -1.73 -8.88
CA GLU A 151 7.65 -1.51 -8.59
C GLU A 151 8.08 -2.34 -7.36
N TYR A 152 9.20 -3.07 -7.48
CA TYR A 152 9.81 -3.70 -6.33
C TYR A 152 10.65 -2.69 -5.55
N ILE A 153 10.33 -2.49 -4.28
CA ILE A 153 11.07 -1.58 -3.40
C ILE A 153 12.12 -2.39 -2.64
N ASP A 154 13.39 -2.26 -3.06
CA ASP A 154 14.50 -2.89 -2.32
C ASP A 154 14.76 -2.13 -1.01
N GLY A 155 14.24 -2.65 0.07
CA GLY A 155 14.29 -2.01 1.38
C GLY A 155 13.64 -2.83 2.47
N MET A 156 13.18 -2.15 3.50
CA MET A 156 12.42 -2.77 4.59
C MET A 156 11.21 -1.92 4.96
N SER A 157 10.16 -2.55 5.52
CA SER A 157 9.04 -1.80 6.04
C SER A 157 9.44 -0.97 7.28
N LEU A 158 8.73 0.15 7.48
CA LEU A 158 8.91 0.96 8.69
C LEU A 158 8.67 0.13 9.96
N LYS A 159 7.77 -0.86 9.91
CA LYS A 159 7.55 -1.81 11.03
C LYS A 159 8.84 -2.59 11.35
N GLN A 160 9.50 -3.14 10.32
CA GLN A 160 10.77 -3.87 10.49
C GLN A 160 11.88 -2.94 11.00
N TYR A 161 11.94 -1.72 10.48
CA TYR A 161 12.90 -0.71 10.93
C TYR A 161 12.70 -0.36 12.42
N LEU A 162 11.48 -0.08 12.85
CA LEU A 162 11.16 0.23 14.24
C LEU A 162 11.48 -0.95 15.18
N ARG A 163 11.21 -2.19 14.74
CA ARG A 163 11.61 -3.40 15.50
C ARG A 163 13.12 -3.50 15.68
N LYS A 164 13.90 -3.22 14.63
CA LYS A 164 15.37 -3.25 14.70
C LYS A 164 15.93 -2.15 15.59
N LYS A 165 15.31 -0.96 15.58
CA LYS A 165 15.78 0.18 16.40
C LYS A 165 15.48 -0.01 17.89
N MET A 166 14.41 -0.72 18.24
CA MET A 166 13.96 -1.00 19.62
C MET A 166 13.84 0.24 20.53
N LYS A 167 13.72 1.42 19.96
CA LYS A 167 13.61 2.71 20.68
C LYS A 167 12.81 3.72 19.87
N PRO A 168 12.21 4.72 20.51
CA PRO A 168 11.59 5.87 19.84
C PRO A 168 12.56 6.58 18.90
N LEU A 169 12.02 7.17 17.85
CA LEU A 169 12.79 7.99 16.91
C LEU A 169 12.74 9.47 17.31
N PRO A 170 13.79 10.24 17.04
CA PRO A 170 13.76 11.68 17.28
C PRO A 170 12.78 12.39 16.34
N GLU A 171 12.24 13.53 16.77
CA GLU A 171 11.22 14.30 16.09
C GLU A 171 11.58 14.61 14.62
N ASN A 172 12.79 15.10 14.38
CA ASN A 172 13.27 15.42 13.02
C ASN A 172 13.30 14.20 12.08
N ALA A 173 13.69 13.02 12.57
CA ALA A 173 13.69 11.81 11.76
C ALA A 173 12.25 11.38 11.39
N VAL A 174 11.31 11.50 12.33
CA VAL A 174 9.90 11.18 12.07
C VAL A 174 9.32 12.14 11.02
N LEU A 175 9.58 13.42 11.16
CA LEU A 175 9.15 14.44 10.20
C LEU A 175 9.72 14.15 8.80
N SER A 176 11.03 13.85 8.69
CA SER A 176 11.67 13.53 7.41
C SER A 176 11.09 12.28 6.75
N ILE A 177 10.80 11.22 7.52
CA ILE A 177 10.21 9.99 6.99
C ILE A 177 8.77 10.19 6.53
N MET A 178 7.97 10.94 7.31
CA MET A 178 6.53 11.05 7.03
C MET A 178 6.18 12.12 6.00
N ARG A 179 7.08 13.06 5.72
CA ARG A 179 6.85 14.15 4.77
C ARG A 179 6.48 13.66 3.35
N PRO A 180 7.27 12.77 2.68
CA PRO A 180 6.92 12.29 1.34
C PRO A 180 5.58 11.52 1.33
N ILE A 181 5.25 10.80 2.40
CA ILE A 181 3.98 10.09 2.54
C ILE A 181 2.81 11.07 2.58
N MET A 182 2.92 12.14 3.35
CA MET A 182 1.85 13.15 3.43
C MET A 182 1.69 13.93 2.12
N TYR A 183 2.78 14.22 1.41
CA TYR A 183 2.73 14.79 0.06
C TYR A 183 1.98 13.88 -0.92
N ALA A 184 2.30 12.59 -0.91
CA ALA A 184 1.62 11.60 -1.72
C ALA A 184 0.12 11.54 -1.40
N LEU A 185 -0.23 11.45 -0.12
CA LEU A 185 -1.63 11.45 0.33
C LEU A 185 -2.36 12.76 -0.03
N SER A 186 -1.71 13.92 0.06
CA SER A 186 -2.32 15.19 -0.35
C SER A 186 -2.75 15.16 -1.81
N ASN A 187 -1.90 14.65 -2.72
CA ASN A 187 -2.25 14.53 -4.14
C ASN A 187 -3.35 13.48 -4.40
N ILE A 188 -3.34 12.36 -3.68
CA ILE A 188 -4.40 11.34 -3.73
C ILE A 188 -5.74 11.93 -3.26
N HIS A 189 -5.73 12.71 -2.19
CA HIS A 189 -6.92 13.36 -1.64
C HIS A 189 -7.52 14.42 -2.58
N LYS A 190 -6.68 15.15 -3.35
CA LYS A 190 -7.13 16.15 -4.34
C LYS A 190 -8.02 15.55 -5.43
N VAL A 191 -7.83 14.27 -5.77
CA VAL A 191 -8.65 13.56 -6.76
C VAL A 191 -9.79 12.74 -6.12
N GLY A 192 -10.08 12.99 -4.84
CA GLY A 192 -11.18 12.34 -4.11
C GLY A 192 -10.90 10.89 -3.68
N MET A 193 -9.65 10.44 -3.74
CA MET A 193 -9.26 9.11 -3.28
C MET A 193 -8.70 9.14 -1.86
N ILE A 194 -8.77 8.00 -1.18
CA ILE A 194 -8.20 7.77 0.16
C ILE A 194 -7.46 6.44 0.20
N HIS A 195 -6.42 6.36 1.02
CA HIS A 195 -5.58 5.15 1.12
C HIS A 195 -6.17 4.08 2.04
N ARG A 196 -6.77 4.46 3.18
CA ARG A 196 -7.45 3.60 4.17
C ARG A 196 -6.59 2.63 4.98
N ASP A 197 -5.32 2.47 4.67
CA ASP A 197 -4.44 1.52 5.36
C ASP A 197 -3.03 2.06 5.60
N VAL A 198 -2.90 3.34 5.95
CA VAL A 198 -1.61 3.92 6.34
C VAL A 198 -1.16 3.32 7.67
N SER A 199 0.02 2.69 7.67
CA SER A 199 0.60 2.08 8.88
C SER A 199 2.08 1.77 8.64
N PRO A 200 2.86 1.48 9.70
CA PRO A 200 4.26 1.12 9.55
C PRO A 200 4.53 -0.11 8.67
N GLU A 201 3.55 -0.97 8.46
CA GLU A 201 3.66 -2.14 7.58
C GLU A 201 3.66 -1.74 6.10
N ASN A 202 2.88 -0.71 5.77
CA ASN A 202 2.65 -0.24 4.40
C ASN A 202 3.53 0.94 4.00
N ILE A 203 4.51 1.31 4.83
CA ILE A 203 5.53 2.31 4.50
C ILE A 203 6.86 1.59 4.34
N MET A 204 7.44 1.69 3.14
CA MET A 204 8.74 1.11 2.81
C MET A 204 9.85 2.16 2.89
N LEU A 205 10.94 1.81 3.54
CA LEU A 205 12.19 2.56 3.56
C LEU A 205 13.13 1.88 2.56
N ALA A 206 13.25 2.46 1.38
CA ALA A 206 14.08 1.94 0.31
C ALA A 206 15.57 2.18 0.58
N LYS A 207 16.44 1.33 0.04
CA LYS A 207 17.90 1.46 0.15
C LYS A 207 18.46 2.72 -0.56
N ASP A 208 17.75 3.21 -1.57
CA ASP A 208 18.06 4.43 -2.29
C ASP A 208 17.63 5.72 -1.54
N GLY A 209 17.07 5.58 -0.34
CA GLY A 209 16.64 6.67 0.51
C GLY A 209 15.19 7.11 0.30
N ARG A 210 14.47 6.59 -0.70
CA ARG A 210 13.05 6.87 -0.89
C ARG A 210 12.21 6.28 0.25
N VAL A 211 11.13 6.98 0.59
CA VAL A 211 10.08 6.47 1.47
C VAL A 211 8.82 6.32 0.64
N VAL A 212 8.27 5.13 0.59
CA VAL A 212 7.22 4.76 -0.35
C VAL A 212 6.04 4.11 0.38
N LEU A 213 4.84 4.62 0.15
CA LEU A 213 3.59 4.05 0.63
C LEU A 213 3.13 2.96 -0.34
N ILE A 214 2.89 1.78 0.18
CA ILE A 214 2.43 0.61 -0.56
C ILE A 214 1.04 0.20 -0.09
N ASP A 215 0.36 -0.64 -0.87
CA ASP A 215 -0.90 -1.31 -0.49
C ASP A 215 -2.06 -0.38 -0.13
N PHE A 216 -2.76 0.13 -1.13
CA PHE A 216 -4.06 0.78 -0.93
C PHE A 216 -5.09 -0.23 -0.40
N GLY A 217 -5.89 0.19 0.58
CA GLY A 217 -6.83 -0.69 1.28
C GLY A 217 -8.18 -0.87 0.57
N ALA A 218 -8.27 -0.82 -0.78
CA ALA A 218 -9.55 -0.89 -1.50
C ALA A 218 -10.26 -2.26 -1.35
N ALA A 219 -9.52 -3.33 -1.15
CA ALA A 219 -10.12 -4.64 -0.83
C ALA A 219 -10.95 -4.61 0.48
N ARG A 220 -10.79 -3.56 1.32
CA ARG A 220 -11.61 -3.32 2.52
C ARG A 220 -12.99 -2.72 2.23
N ASN A 221 -13.30 -2.33 0.99
CA ASN A 221 -14.63 -1.85 0.58
C ASN A 221 -15.70 -2.96 0.54
N LEU A 222 -15.37 -4.18 0.92
CA LEU A 222 -16.33 -5.28 1.09
C LEU A 222 -17.33 -5.05 2.24
N THR A 223 -17.35 -3.88 2.84
CA THR A 223 -18.30 -3.46 3.89
C THR A 223 -19.65 -3.04 3.31
N GLY A 224 -20.33 -3.93 2.61
CA GLY A 224 -21.80 -3.86 2.50
C GLY A 224 -22.41 -4.38 3.81
N ALA A 225 -23.61 -3.91 4.15
CA ALA A 225 -24.36 -4.32 5.35
C ALA A 225 -24.58 -5.83 5.49
N GLU A 226 -24.13 -6.63 4.55
CA GLU A 226 -24.28 -8.08 4.42
C GLU A 226 -23.02 -8.88 4.81
N THR A 227 -21.91 -8.23 5.17
CA THR A 227 -20.63 -8.91 5.48
C THR A 227 -20.39 -9.14 6.98
N GLN A 228 -21.42 -9.43 7.75
CA GLN A 228 -21.28 -9.76 9.19
C GLN A 228 -20.36 -10.98 9.46
N SER A 229 -20.00 -11.77 8.44
CA SER A 229 -19.16 -12.97 8.59
C SER A 229 -17.69 -12.81 8.14
N LEU A 230 -17.33 -11.70 7.46
CA LEU A 230 -15.93 -11.42 7.12
C LEU A 230 -15.35 -10.48 8.17
N THR A 231 -14.51 -11.03 9.04
CA THR A 231 -13.77 -10.24 10.03
C THR A 231 -12.92 -9.21 9.29
N ILE A 232 -13.36 -7.95 9.33
CA ILE A 232 -12.55 -6.82 8.83
C ILE A 232 -11.31 -6.79 9.73
N ILE A 233 -10.17 -7.19 9.19
CA ILE A 233 -8.90 -7.11 9.92
C ILE A 233 -8.47 -5.64 9.92
N LEU A 234 -8.96 -4.91 10.92
CA LEU A 234 -8.51 -3.54 11.18
C LEU A 234 -7.17 -3.55 11.90
N LYS A 235 -6.30 -2.65 11.55
CA LYS A 235 -5.01 -2.49 12.23
C LYS A 235 -5.23 -1.73 13.53
N GLN A 236 -5.19 -2.47 14.64
CA GLN A 236 -5.38 -1.93 16.00
C GLN A 236 -4.52 -0.70 16.26
N GLY A 237 -5.15 0.37 16.75
CA GLY A 237 -4.52 1.66 17.04
C GLY A 237 -4.25 2.56 15.82
N TYR A 238 -4.24 2.02 14.58
CA TYR A 238 -4.08 2.80 13.36
C TYR A 238 -5.41 3.10 12.65
N ALA A 239 -6.40 2.23 12.84
CA ALA A 239 -7.73 2.38 12.25
C ALA A 239 -8.54 3.42 13.05
N PRO A 240 -9.11 4.46 12.42
CA PRO A 240 -9.99 5.43 13.05
C PRO A 240 -11.39 4.85 13.31
N VAL A 241 -12.17 5.49 14.17
CA VAL A 241 -13.47 5.00 14.65
C VAL A 241 -14.47 4.74 13.53
N GLU A 242 -14.46 5.54 12.47
CA GLU A 242 -15.36 5.40 11.32
C GLU A 242 -15.08 4.12 10.49
N GLN A 243 -13.91 3.50 10.63
CA GLN A 243 -13.62 2.21 9.99
C GLN A 243 -14.22 1.01 10.74
N TYR A 244 -14.56 1.18 12.01
CA TYR A 244 -15.24 0.15 12.81
C TYR A 244 -16.77 0.15 12.61
N GLN A 245 -17.29 1.20 11.98
CA GLN A 245 -18.73 1.37 11.78
C GLN A 245 -19.15 0.90 10.39
N THR A 246 -20.16 0.03 10.29
CA THR A 246 -20.70 -0.48 9.01
C THR A 246 -21.13 0.63 8.05
N ARG A 247 -21.58 1.79 8.56
CA ARG A 247 -21.99 2.96 7.79
C ARG A 247 -21.12 4.18 8.06
N GLY A 248 -19.91 3.97 8.58
CA GLY A 248 -18.98 5.05 8.87
C GLY A 248 -18.53 5.75 7.58
N ARG A 249 -18.74 7.07 7.52
CA ARG A 249 -18.23 7.88 6.40
C ARG A 249 -16.73 8.02 6.51
N GLN A 250 -15.99 7.30 5.68
CA GLN A 250 -14.55 7.44 5.53
C GLN A 250 -14.23 8.57 4.55
N GLY A 251 -13.14 9.27 4.80
CA GLY A 251 -12.67 10.37 3.97
C GLY A 251 -11.16 10.63 4.18
N PRO A 252 -10.60 11.69 3.60
CA PRO A 252 -9.19 12.04 3.76
C PRO A 252 -8.75 12.17 5.23
N TRP A 253 -9.65 12.57 6.12
CA TRP A 253 -9.44 12.61 7.58
C TRP A 253 -9.16 11.25 8.20
N SER A 254 -9.57 10.13 7.54
CA SER A 254 -9.26 8.78 8.01
C SER A 254 -7.77 8.46 7.82
N ASP A 255 -7.19 8.86 6.69
CA ASP A 255 -5.76 8.74 6.44
C ASP A 255 -4.95 9.66 7.36
N VAL A 256 -5.45 10.87 7.67
CA VAL A 256 -4.84 11.79 8.64
C VAL A 256 -4.70 11.13 10.02
N TYR A 257 -5.75 10.45 10.49
CA TYR A 257 -5.68 9.70 11.75
C TYR A 257 -4.59 8.63 11.70
N ALA A 258 -4.55 7.82 10.64
CA ALA A 258 -3.60 6.74 10.47
C ALA A 258 -2.14 7.22 10.34
N VAL A 259 -1.91 8.37 9.66
CA VAL A 259 -0.61 9.08 9.63
C VAL A 259 -0.20 9.49 11.04
N CYS A 260 -1.08 10.16 11.77
CA CYS A 260 -0.79 10.63 13.15
C CYS A 260 -0.57 9.46 14.11
N ALA A 261 -1.30 8.34 13.96
CA ALA A 261 -1.06 7.12 14.73
C ALA A 261 0.30 6.49 14.42
N THR A 262 0.71 6.51 13.15
CA THR A 262 2.05 6.07 12.73
C THR A 262 3.14 6.97 13.33
N MET A 263 2.99 8.30 13.27
CA MET A 263 3.92 9.25 13.88
C MET A 263 3.98 9.07 15.40
N TYR A 264 2.83 8.89 16.06
CA TYR A 264 2.77 8.62 17.50
C TYR A 264 3.58 7.37 17.86
N ARG A 265 3.40 6.26 17.11
CA ARG A 265 4.17 5.02 17.28
C ARG A 265 5.67 5.24 17.11
N MET A 266 6.08 6.00 16.10
CA MET A 266 7.50 6.29 15.85
C MET A 266 8.13 7.10 16.98
N LEU A 267 7.40 8.10 17.51
CA LEU A 267 7.88 9.03 18.52
C LEU A 267 7.82 8.46 19.93
N SER A 268 6.77 7.71 20.29
CA SER A 268 6.56 7.18 21.64
C SER A 268 7.14 5.78 21.86
N GLY A 269 7.35 5.03 20.75
CA GLY A 269 7.64 3.61 20.84
C GLY A 269 6.40 2.72 21.07
N SER A 270 5.20 3.29 21.25
CA SER A 270 3.95 2.58 21.55
C SER A 270 2.85 2.92 20.56
N VAL A 271 2.01 1.94 20.22
CA VAL A 271 0.82 2.16 19.40
C VAL A 271 -0.24 2.87 20.25
N PRO A 272 -0.99 3.86 19.71
CA PRO A 272 -2.12 4.44 20.44
C PRO A 272 -3.17 3.38 20.79
N ALA A 273 -3.95 3.58 21.85
CA ALA A 273 -5.12 2.76 22.14
C ALA A 273 -6.11 2.78 20.96
N GLU A 274 -6.88 1.71 20.80
CA GLU A 274 -7.86 1.60 19.72
C GLU A 274 -8.89 2.73 19.75
N ALA A 275 -9.27 3.25 18.57
CA ALA A 275 -10.16 4.39 18.47
C ALA A 275 -11.51 4.15 19.18
N VAL A 276 -12.02 2.91 19.17
CA VAL A 276 -13.28 2.54 19.85
C VAL A 276 -13.17 2.60 21.37
N GLU A 277 -12.04 2.20 21.94
CA GLU A 277 -11.81 2.30 23.39
C GLU A 277 -11.70 3.74 23.85
N ARG A 278 -11.17 4.61 23.00
CA ARG A 278 -10.98 6.04 23.28
C ARG A 278 -12.27 6.85 23.30
N ILE A 279 -13.39 6.30 22.78
CA ILE A 279 -14.71 6.95 22.83
C ILE A 279 -15.14 7.19 24.29
N SER A 280 -14.97 6.19 25.14
CA SER A 280 -15.36 6.27 26.55
C SER A 280 -14.36 7.03 27.40
N LYS A 281 -13.07 6.82 27.18
CA LYS A 281 -11.98 7.49 27.90
C LYS A 281 -10.73 7.52 27.04
N ASP A 282 -10.35 8.71 26.57
CA ASP A 282 -9.12 8.88 25.82
C ASP A 282 -7.90 8.86 26.75
N LYS A 283 -7.11 7.80 26.63
CA LYS A 283 -5.89 7.57 27.43
C LYS A 283 -4.62 7.92 26.66
N VAL A 284 -4.72 8.44 25.43
CA VAL A 284 -3.55 8.81 24.62
C VAL A 284 -2.87 10.01 25.27
N LEU A 285 -1.65 9.81 25.77
CA LEU A 285 -0.86 10.85 26.40
C LEU A 285 -0.33 11.84 25.36
N PRO A 286 -0.29 13.14 25.70
CA PRO A 286 0.48 14.10 24.91
C PRO A 286 1.94 13.68 24.81
N LEU A 287 2.52 13.71 23.60
CA LEU A 287 3.88 13.19 23.34
C LEU A 287 4.96 13.89 24.17
N TYR A 288 4.80 15.17 24.48
CA TYR A 288 5.76 15.91 25.33
C TYR A 288 5.78 15.43 26.79
N LEU A 289 4.76 14.64 27.22
CA LEU A 289 4.72 14.02 28.56
C LEU A 289 5.18 12.55 28.54
N VAL A 290 5.38 11.97 27.36
CA VAL A 290 5.82 10.57 27.24
C VAL A 290 7.29 10.45 27.61
N THR A 291 7.62 9.43 28.40
CA THR A 291 8.99 9.09 28.76
C THR A 291 9.39 7.73 28.17
N TRP A 292 10.67 7.55 27.91
CA TRP A 292 11.28 6.29 27.54
C TRP A 292 12.41 5.96 28.53
N ASN A 293 12.30 4.80 29.18
CA ASN A 293 13.24 4.41 30.25
C ASN A 293 13.41 5.51 31.29
N GLY A 294 12.31 6.14 31.72
CA GLY A 294 12.28 7.20 32.72
C GLY A 294 12.79 8.58 32.24
N ARG A 295 13.15 8.74 30.97
CA ARG A 295 13.64 10.01 30.41
C ARG A 295 12.61 10.62 29.45
N PRO A 296 12.35 11.95 29.53
CA PRO A 296 11.51 12.62 28.54
C PRO A 296 12.03 12.43 27.11
N LEU A 297 11.12 12.25 26.17
CA LEU A 297 11.47 12.06 24.75
C LEU A 297 11.94 13.34 24.05
N GLY A 298 11.75 14.50 24.65
CA GLY A 298 12.16 15.79 24.06
C GLY A 298 11.29 16.23 22.88
N ILE A 299 10.06 15.71 22.78
CA ILE A 299 9.13 16.11 21.72
C ILE A 299 8.57 17.50 22.00
N SER A 300 8.58 18.37 20.98
CA SER A 300 8.06 19.74 21.11
C SER A 300 6.54 19.73 21.35
N ARG A 301 6.05 20.71 22.15
CA ARG A 301 4.60 20.87 22.38
C ARG A 301 3.86 21.06 21.07
N ARG A 302 4.42 21.84 20.13
CA ARG A 302 3.84 22.07 18.81
C ARG A 302 3.54 20.77 18.08
N ILE A 303 4.54 19.90 17.91
CA ILE A 303 4.37 18.61 17.21
C ILE A 303 3.43 17.68 17.97
N SER A 304 3.55 17.64 19.31
CA SER A 304 2.63 16.86 20.15
C SER A 304 1.17 17.28 19.96
N ASP A 305 0.87 18.58 19.94
CA ASP A 305 -0.51 19.08 19.80
C ASP A 305 -1.04 18.87 18.37
N ILE A 306 -0.20 19.00 17.35
CA ILE A 306 -0.58 18.69 15.96
C ILE A 306 -0.96 17.21 15.83
N ILE A 307 -0.13 16.31 16.33
CA ILE A 307 -0.40 14.86 16.25
C ILE A 307 -1.66 14.51 17.07
N ARG A 308 -1.82 15.10 18.26
CA ARG A 308 -3.00 14.89 19.09
C ARG A 308 -4.30 15.34 18.40
N LYS A 309 -4.28 16.48 17.69
CA LYS A 309 -5.43 16.93 16.88
C LYS A 309 -5.73 15.92 15.75
N GLY A 310 -4.72 15.43 15.02
CA GLY A 310 -4.92 14.42 13.99
C GLY A 310 -5.42 13.07 14.54
N LEU A 311 -5.12 12.76 15.79
CA LEU A 311 -5.60 11.58 16.52
C LEU A 311 -6.96 11.78 17.20
N ALA A 312 -7.65 12.92 17.03
CA ALA A 312 -8.98 13.11 17.62
C ALA A 312 -9.91 11.95 17.21
N VAL A 313 -10.73 11.47 18.19
CA VAL A 313 -11.59 10.29 17.97
C VAL A 313 -12.60 10.56 16.87
N TYR A 314 -13.21 11.75 16.87
CA TYR A 314 -14.25 12.13 15.91
C TYR A 314 -13.64 12.86 14.71
N PRO A 315 -14.02 12.48 13.46
CA PRO A 315 -13.46 13.03 12.22
C PRO A 315 -13.49 14.55 12.11
N GLN A 316 -14.57 15.19 12.54
CA GLN A 316 -14.74 16.65 12.46
C GLN A 316 -13.73 17.45 13.31
N ASN A 317 -13.08 16.81 14.27
CA ASN A 317 -12.10 17.44 15.16
C ASN A 317 -10.65 17.28 14.66
N ARG A 318 -10.47 16.61 13.48
CA ARG A 318 -9.17 16.37 12.87
C ARG A 318 -8.84 17.42 11.81
N TYR A 319 -7.64 17.35 11.25
CA TYR A 319 -7.36 17.93 9.94
C TYR A 319 -8.17 17.18 8.89
N GLN A 320 -8.78 17.90 7.94
CA GLN A 320 -9.73 17.31 7.01
C GLN A 320 -9.05 16.61 5.81
N ASN A 321 -7.78 16.86 5.58
CA ASN A 321 -6.97 16.22 4.55
C ASN A 321 -5.47 16.28 4.90
N ALA A 322 -4.65 15.58 4.10
CA ALA A 322 -3.20 15.53 4.32
C ALA A 322 -2.51 16.87 4.08
N GLN A 323 -3.07 17.76 3.23
CA GLN A 323 -2.51 19.09 3.00
C GLN A 323 -2.60 19.97 4.25
N GLU A 324 -3.73 19.97 4.95
CA GLU A 324 -3.89 20.71 6.21
C GLU A 324 -2.90 20.23 7.29
N LEU A 325 -2.65 18.90 7.33
CA LEU A 325 -1.65 18.33 8.25
C LEU A 325 -0.23 18.74 7.86
N LEU A 326 0.11 18.72 6.57
CA LEU A 326 1.40 19.20 6.04
C LEU A 326 1.63 20.66 6.42
N ASP A 327 0.65 21.51 6.18
CA ASP A 327 0.73 22.94 6.48
C ASP A 327 0.96 23.22 7.97
N ALA A 328 0.37 22.39 8.83
CA ALA A 328 0.57 22.51 10.27
C ALA A 328 1.97 22.04 10.70
N LEU A 329 2.48 20.96 10.10
CA LEU A 329 3.79 20.39 10.42
C LEU A 329 4.95 21.18 9.84
N TYR A 330 4.79 21.78 8.63
CA TYR A 330 5.83 22.48 7.84
C TYR A 330 5.37 23.88 7.42
N PRO A 331 5.18 24.82 8.37
CA PRO A 331 4.62 26.15 8.06
C PRO A 331 5.50 26.99 7.13
N GLU A 332 6.81 26.74 7.11
CA GLU A 332 7.75 27.47 6.25
C GLU A 332 7.57 27.19 4.75
N GLU A 333 6.98 26.05 4.40
CA GLU A 333 6.82 25.60 3.00
C GLU A 333 5.60 26.19 2.30
N LYS A 334 4.68 26.81 3.03
CA LYS A 334 3.55 27.54 2.42
C LYS A 334 3.97 28.65 1.46
N LYS A 335 5.26 29.04 1.46
CA LYS A 335 5.82 30.11 0.61
C LYS A 335 6.37 29.63 -0.72
N ILE A 336 6.45 28.30 -0.96
CA ILE A 336 6.98 27.74 -2.22
C ILE A 336 5.79 27.18 -3.01
N GLU A 337 5.23 27.99 -3.92
CA GLU A 337 4.35 27.48 -4.96
C GLU A 337 5.17 26.54 -5.86
N LEU A 338 4.83 25.25 -5.85
CA LEU A 338 5.36 24.31 -6.82
C LEU A 338 4.86 24.72 -8.21
N PRO A 339 5.72 24.74 -9.25
CA PRO A 339 5.24 24.96 -10.61
C PRO A 339 4.16 23.93 -10.95
N PRO A 340 3.13 24.31 -11.72
CA PRO A 340 2.12 23.37 -12.17
C PRO A 340 2.80 22.19 -12.87
N PRO A 341 2.27 20.97 -12.75
CA PRO A 341 2.81 19.82 -13.47
C PRO A 341 2.85 20.17 -14.96
N GLU A 342 3.99 19.94 -15.60
CA GLU A 342 4.14 20.12 -17.04
C GLU A 342 3.03 19.34 -17.74
N GLU A 343 2.22 20.03 -18.56
CA GLU A 343 1.20 19.41 -19.39
C GLU A 343 1.90 18.40 -20.32
N ASN A 344 1.50 17.12 -20.19
CA ASN A 344 2.02 16.05 -21.03
C ASN A 344 1.84 16.43 -22.49
N GLU A 345 2.91 16.37 -23.29
CA GLU A 345 2.89 16.61 -24.75
C GLU A 345 1.84 15.75 -25.49
N ALA A 346 1.34 14.66 -24.91
CA ALA A 346 0.25 13.85 -25.43
C ALA A 346 -1.10 14.60 -25.51
N GLU A 347 -1.41 15.52 -24.61
CA GLU A 347 -2.65 16.34 -24.68
C GLU A 347 -2.59 17.45 -25.71
N LYS A 348 -1.40 17.87 -26.13
CA LYS A 348 -1.21 18.84 -27.22
C LYS A 348 -1.54 18.24 -28.60
N TYR A 349 -1.32 16.94 -28.78
CA TYR A 349 -1.61 16.26 -30.06
C TYR A 349 -3.11 15.99 -30.27
N GLU A 350 -3.89 15.78 -29.23
CA GLU A 350 -5.35 15.61 -29.38
C GLU A 350 -6.11 16.88 -29.69
N LYS A 351 -5.64 18.04 -29.20
CA LYS A 351 -6.29 19.35 -29.48
C LYS A 351 -5.99 19.91 -30.88
N SER A 352 -4.94 19.43 -31.55
CA SER A 352 -4.56 19.91 -32.89
C SER A 352 -5.16 19.08 -34.05
N SER A 353 -5.84 17.96 -33.77
CA SER A 353 -6.36 17.05 -34.82
C SER A 353 -7.85 17.23 -35.14
N ILE A 354 -8.55 18.20 -34.55
CA ILE A 354 -9.95 18.48 -34.84
C ILE A 354 -10.09 19.85 -35.51
N GLN A 355 -9.57 19.97 -36.72
CA GLN A 355 -10.03 20.95 -37.72
C GLN A 355 -10.20 20.24 -39.06
N LEU A 356 -11.30 19.49 -39.19
CA LEU A 356 -11.79 19.06 -40.50
C LEU A 356 -12.46 20.25 -41.19
N GLN A 357 -11.87 20.70 -42.29
CA GLN A 357 -12.48 21.67 -43.22
C GLN A 357 -13.70 21.03 -43.89
N PRO A 358 -14.80 21.76 -44.11
CA PRO A 358 -15.94 21.24 -44.82
C PRO A 358 -15.60 21.12 -46.33
N VAL A 359 -15.86 19.94 -46.86
CA VAL A 359 -15.80 19.66 -48.32
C VAL A 359 -16.94 20.39 -49.00
N GLN A 360 -16.61 21.34 -49.90
CA GLN A 360 -17.57 21.94 -50.81
C GLN A 360 -17.97 20.91 -51.88
N ASN A 361 -19.25 20.59 -51.93
CA ASN A 361 -19.83 19.87 -53.04
C ASN A 361 -20.10 20.84 -54.20
N ASP A 362 -19.27 20.84 -55.21
CA ASP A 362 -19.61 21.39 -56.53
C ASP A 362 -20.42 20.38 -57.34
N ASN A 363 -21.70 20.65 -57.46
CA ASN A 363 -22.60 20.05 -58.43
C ASN A 363 -22.62 20.97 -59.65
N THR A 364 -21.99 20.61 -60.74
CA THR A 364 -22.39 21.09 -62.10
C THR A 364 -21.98 20.04 -63.15
N GLY A 365 -22.98 19.61 -63.91
CA GLY A 365 -22.86 18.89 -65.18
C GLY A 365 -23.67 17.63 -65.24
#